data_2cfac0d64c60f8a0daf01c6aee3244b4
#
_entry.id   2cfac0d64c60f8a0daf01c6aee3244b4
#
_cell.length_a   1.000
_cell.length_b   1.000
_cell.length_c   1.000
_cell.angle_alpha   90.00
_cell.angle_beta   90.00
_cell.angle_gamma   90.00
#
_symmetry.space_group_name_H-M   'P 1'
#
loop_
_entity.id
_entity.type
_entity.pdbx_description
1 polymer ?
#
loop_
_entity_poly.entity_id
_entity_poly.type
_entity_poly.pdbx_seq_one_letter_code
_entity_poly.pdbx_strand_id
1 'polypeptide(L)'
;MLFTVSTDGKASEENEIATLKRYGVDGFFYSKMSNRIAHVPESLRDYPVVMVDATDHENKVPSVEPDEFMIGYDATIRLLQADCKRIAYVGCAENMIAQDGRLAGYCTALQEAGRAFNPSLVCNVMNDGPALRAVNKLFDDEHPDGFFCFNDARAGMCTNARQEEGLR
;
A
#
# COMPACT_ATOMS: atom_id res chain seq x y z
N MET A 1 23.40 -8.28 10.74
CA MET A 1 22.58 -7.31 9.98
C MET A 1 22.38 -6.09 10.85
N LEU A 2 22.63 -4.89 10.32
CA LEU A 2 22.39 -3.60 10.98
C LEU A 2 21.22 -2.90 10.35
N PHE A 3 20.42 -2.19 11.12
CA PHE A 3 19.29 -1.41 10.66
C PHE A 3 19.45 0.05 11.01
N THR A 4 19.02 0.92 10.11
CA THR A 4 18.83 2.33 10.36
C THR A 4 17.58 2.81 9.64
N VAL A 5 17.01 3.90 10.11
CA VAL A 5 15.81 4.52 9.54
C VAL A 5 16.10 6.00 9.36
N SER A 6 16.05 6.48 8.12
CA SER A 6 16.08 7.92 7.86
C SER A 6 14.67 8.50 8.07
N THR A 7 14.55 9.52 8.88
CA THR A 7 13.26 10.10 9.24
C THR A 7 12.82 11.24 8.34
N ASP A 8 13.74 12.07 7.84
CA ASP A 8 13.38 13.21 7.00
C ASP A 8 14.52 13.67 6.09
N GLY A 9 14.27 13.54 4.79
CA GLY A 9 15.05 14.15 3.74
C GLY A 9 16.39 13.49 3.43
N LYS A 10 16.96 13.92 2.30
CA LYS A 10 18.18 13.36 1.70
C LYS A 10 19.40 13.43 2.63
N ALA A 11 19.51 14.47 3.45
CA ALA A 11 20.66 14.63 4.37
C ALA A 11 20.63 13.60 5.51
N SER A 12 19.46 13.26 6.03
CA SER A 12 19.30 12.21 7.04
C SER A 12 19.67 10.84 6.46
N GLU A 13 19.19 10.54 5.26
CA GLU A 13 19.49 9.28 4.55
C GLU A 13 20.98 9.08 4.33
N GLU A 14 21.71 10.11 3.84
CA GLU A 14 23.15 10.04 3.62
C GLU A 14 23.94 9.85 4.93
N ASN A 15 23.52 10.46 6.04
CA ASN A 15 24.13 10.26 7.36
C ASN A 15 23.98 8.82 7.85
N GLU A 16 22.82 8.22 7.65
CA GLU A 16 22.56 6.83 8.01
C GLU A 16 23.39 5.86 7.17
N ILE A 17 23.46 6.10 5.85
CA ILE A 17 24.32 5.34 4.95
C ILE A 17 25.79 5.45 5.39
N ALA A 18 26.28 6.65 5.67
CA ALA A 18 27.65 6.86 6.14
C ALA A 18 27.93 6.14 7.47
N THR A 19 26.93 6.05 8.34
CA THR A 19 27.04 5.33 9.60
C THR A 19 27.20 3.83 9.35
N LEU A 20 26.34 3.22 8.52
CA LEU A 20 26.45 1.79 8.19
C LEU A 20 27.80 1.47 7.52
N LYS A 21 28.28 2.33 6.62
CA LYS A 21 29.61 2.17 6.00
C LYS A 21 30.75 2.13 7.01
N ARG A 22 30.69 2.99 8.05
CA ARG A 22 31.70 2.97 9.14
C ARG A 22 31.72 1.66 9.91
N TYR A 23 30.58 0.93 9.95
CA TYR A 23 30.52 -0.40 10.55
C TYR A 23 31.02 -1.52 9.61
N GLY A 24 31.46 -1.18 8.39
CA GLY A 24 32.06 -2.14 7.48
C GLY A 24 31.07 -3.13 6.89
N VAL A 25 29.86 -2.68 6.54
CA VAL A 25 28.87 -3.54 5.87
C VAL A 25 29.29 -3.86 4.44
N ASP A 26 28.96 -5.07 3.96
CA ASP A 26 29.33 -5.56 2.63
C ASP A 26 28.30 -5.22 1.54
N GLY A 27 27.09 -4.81 1.92
CA GLY A 27 26.02 -4.48 0.99
C GLY A 27 24.78 -3.91 1.71
N PHE A 28 23.79 -3.48 0.94
CA PHE A 28 22.62 -2.79 1.45
C PHE A 28 21.32 -3.36 0.95
N PHE A 29 20.36 -3.52 1.85
CA PHE A 29 18.95 -3.55 1.51
C PHE A 29 18.41 -2.12 1.64
N TYR A 30 18.03 -1.54 0.50
CA TYR A 30 17.51 -0.18 0.43
C TYR A 30 15.99 -0.21 0.30
N SER A 31 15.31 0.01 1.42
CA SER A 31 13.86 -0.10 1.49
C SER A 31 13.17 1.25 1.46
N LYS A 32 12.05 1.30 0.80
CA LYS A 32 11.05 2.39 0.88
C LYS A 32 9.73 1.83 1.39
N MET A 33 8.77 2.69 1.61
CA MET A 33 7.42 2.29 2.01
C MET A 33 6.45 2.36 0.83
N SER A 34 5.58 1.36 0.72
CA SER A 34 4.42 1.35 -0.17
C SER A 34 4.77 1.27 -1.66
N ASN A 35 5.70 0.42 -2.00
CA ASN A 35 6.12 0.12 -3.38
C ASN A 35 6.11 1.36 -4.29
N ARG A 36 7.24 2.03 -4.35
CA ARG A 36 7.39 3.26 -5.14
C ARG A 36 8.66 3.28 -5.97
N ILE A 37 8.64 4.07 -7.01
CA ILE A 37 9.87 4.36 -7.77
C ILE A 37 10.80 5.22 -6.90
N ALA A 38 12.03 4.78 -6.74
CA ALA A 38 13.05 5.49 -5.99
C ALA A 38 14.41 5.39 -6.68
N HIS A 39 15.27 6.37 -6.45
CA HIS A 39 16.66 6.30 -6.90
C HIS A 39 17.55 5.87 -5.74
N VAL A 40 18.46 4.94 -6.01
CA VAL A 40 19.49 4.58 -5.06
C VAL A 40 20.44 5.76 -4.90
N PRO A 41 20.77 6.18 -3.66
CA PRO A 41 21.72 7.24 -3.41
C PRO A 41 23.08 6.99 -4.07
N GLU A 42 23.69 8.03 -4.65
CA GLU A 42 24.99 7.93 -5.31
C GLU A 42 26.09 7.41 -4.36
N SER A 43 25.94 7.68 -3.07
CA SER A 43 26.83 7.16 -2.02
C SER A 43 26.85 5.63 -1.94
N LEU A 44 25.85 4.92 -2.48
CA LEU A 44 25.78 3.45 -2.51
C LEU A 44 26.32 2.83 -3.81
N ARG A 45 26.78 3.63 -4.75
CA ARG A 45 27.18 3.19 -6.10
C ARG A 45 28.18 2.03 -6.11
N ASP A 46 29.13 2.04 -5.18
CA ASP A 46 30.22 1.05 -5.12
C ASP A 46 29.88 -0.16 -4.22
N TYR A 47 28.63 -0.28 -3.79
CA TYR A 47 28.18 -1.36 -2.94
C TYR A 47 27.12 -2.24 -3.64
N PRO A 48 27.08 -3.54 -3.35
CA PRO A 48 25.93 -4.35 -3.68
C PRO A 48 24.66 -3.80 -3.01
N VAL A 49 23.64 -3.50 -3.81
CA VAL A 49 22.35 -2.98 -3.33
C VAL A 49 21.21 -3.85 -3.87
N VAL A 50 20.25 -4.18 -3.03
CA VAL A 50 18.95 -4.71 -3.40
C VAL A 50 17.87 -3.77 -2.86
N MET A 51 17.00 -3.31 -3.74
CA MET A 51 15.84 -2.51 -3.33
C MET A 51 14.75 -3.41 -2.74
N VAL A 52 14.05 -2.91 -1.73
CA VAL A 52 12.96 -3.64 -1.06
C VAL A 52 11.75 -2.71 -0.94
N ASP A 53 10.60 -3.19 -1.40
CA ASP A 53 9.35 -2.42 -1.47
C ASP A 53 9.52 -1.11 -2.26
N ALA A 54 10.38 -1.17 -3.26
CA ALA A 54 10.69 -0.08 -4.18
C ALA A 54 11.37 -0.62 -5.43
N THR A 55 11.25 0.10 -6.52
CA THR A 55 11.96 -0.19 -7.78
C THR A 55 12.74 1.03 -8.27
N ASP A 56 13.88 0.79 -8.94
CA ASP A 56 14.59 1.82 -9.65
C ASP A 56 13.94 2.08 -11.01
N HIS A 57 13.70 3.35 -11.34
CA HIS A 57 13.09 3.76 -12.61
C HIS A 57 13.80 3.17 -13.84
N GLU A 58 15.11 2.97 -13.76
CA GLU A 58 15.91 2.45 -14.85
C GLU A 58 16.15 0.93 -14.77
N ASN A 59 15.58 0.24 -13.77
CA ASN A 59 15.77 -1.18 -13.51
C ASN A 59 17.24 -1.63 -13.46
N LYS A 60 18.13 -0.75 -13.01
CA LYS A 60 19.57 -1.01 -12.90
C LYS A 60 19.96 -1.76 -11.62
N VAL A 61 19.10 -1.71 -10.64
CA VAL A 61 19.32 -2.31 -9.32
C VAL A 61 18.28 -3.41 -9.10
N PRO A 62 18.69 -4.61 -8.65
CA PRO A 62 17.75 -5.66 -8.30
C PRO A 62 16.74 -5.18 -7.26
N SER A 63 15.47 -5.55 -7.42
CA SER A 63 14.40 -5.24 -6.47
C SER A 63 13.63 -6.48 -6.04
N VAL A 64 13.07 -6.40 -4.82
CA VAL A 64 12.08 -7.34 -4.30
C VAL A 64 10.84 -6.55 -3.92
N GLU A 65 9.75 -6.82 -4.59
CA GLU A 65 8.51 -6.04 -4.50
C GLU A 65 7.32 -6.96 -4.23
N PRO A 66 6.29 -6.49 -3.51
CA PRO A 66 5.02 -7.20 -3.45
C PRO A 66 4.36 -7.24 -4.83
N ASP A 67 3.66 -8.33 -5.12
CA ASP A 67 2.75 -8.37 -6.27
C ASP A 67 1.45 -7.64 -5.90
N GLU A 68 1.44 -6.34 -6.12
CA GLU A 68 0.34 -5.46 -5.72
C GLU A 68 -0.97 -5.79 -6.41
N PHE A 69 -0.90 -6.29 -7.64
CA PHE A 69 -2.08 -6.77 -8.36
C PHE A 69 -2.66 -8.02 -7.69
N MET A 70 -1.82 -9.02 -7.40
CA MET A 70 -2.29 -10.25 -6.76
C MET A 70 -2.79 -10.01 -5.34
N ILE A 71 -2.21 -9.05 -4.60
CA ILE A 71 -2.75 -8.64 -3.29
C ILE A 71 -4.20 -8.18 -3.41
N GLY A 72 -4.49 -7.28 -4.36
CA GLY A 72 -5.85 -6.79 -4.60
C GLY A 72 -6.80 -7.86 -5.09
N TYR A 73 -6.33 -8.69 -6.00
CA TYR A 73 -7.09 -9.79 -6.58
C TYR A 73 -7.47 -10.83 -5.51
N ASP A 74 -6.50 -11.37 -4.78
CA ASP A 74 -6.70 -12.43 -3.78
C ASP A 74 -7.58 -11.95 -2.62
N ALA A 75 -7.36 -10.73 -2.13
CA ALA A 75 -8.19 -10.15 -1.08
C ALA A 75 -9.66 -10.05 -1.51
N THR A 76 -9.90 -9.60 -2.75
CA THR A 76 -11.25 -9.49 -3.31
C THR A 76 -11.89 -10.86 -3.53
N ILE A 77 -11.14 -11.83 -4.04
CA ILE A 77 -11.61 -13.23 -4.17
C ILE A 77 -12.02 -13.80 -2.81
N ARG A 78 -11.27 -13.52 -1.74
CA ARG A 78 -11.65 -13.97 -0.39
C ARG A 78 -12.98 -13.38 0.08
N LEU A 79 -13.22 -12.11 -0.20
CA LEU A 79 -14.51 -11.47 0.13
C LEU A 79 -15.67 -12.06 -0.69
N LEU A 80 -15.44 -12.32 -1.98
CA LEU A 80 -16.43 -12.98 -2.84
C LEU A 80 -16.74 -14.41 -2.36
N GLN A 81 -15.73 -15.17 -1.93
CA GLN A 81 -15.89 -16.51 -1.35
C GLN A 81 -16.64 -16.49 -0.01
N ALA A 82 -16.54 -15.38 0.75
CA ALA A 82 -17.33 -15.13 1.95
C ALA A 82 -18.77 -14.64 1.65
N ASP A 83 -19.19 -14.72 0.40
CA ASP A 83 -20.51 -14.32 -0.09
C ASP A 83 -20.83 -12.83 -0.01
N CYS A 84 -19.80 -11.96 0.13
CA CYS A 84 -19.99 -10.53 0.05
C CYS A 84 -20.50 -10.10 -1.32
N LYS A 85 -21.52 -9.24 -1.33
CA LYS A 85 -22.20 -8.77 -2.56
C LYS A 85 -21.81 -7.35 -2.95
N ARG A 86 -21.56 -6.52 -1.96
CA ARG A 86 -21.22 -5.10 -2.11
C ARG A 86 -19.87 -4.82 -1.44
N ILE A 87 -18.80 -5.16 -2.14
CA ILE A 87 -17.44 -5.02 -1.64
C ILE A 87 -16.96 -3.61 -1.91
N ALA A 88 -16.59 -2.86 -0.86
CA ALA A 88 -15.97 -1.56 -1.01
C ALA A 88 -14.44 -1.67 -1.02
N TYR A 89 -13.80 -0.78 -1.78
CA TYR A 89 -12.35 -0.57 -1.75
C TYR A 89 -12.01 0.74 -1.06
N VAL A 90 -11.29 0.68 0.07
CA VAL A 90 -10.79 1.86 0.78
C VAL A 90 -9.31 2.02 0.49
N GLY A 91 -9.02 2.78 -0.54
CA GLY A 91 -7.71 2.97 -1.13
C GLY A 91 -6.92 4.14 -0.54
N CYS A 92 -5.77 4.42 -1.18
CA CYS A 92 -4.90 5.55 -0.90
C CYS A 92 -5.13 6.68 -1.91
N ALA A 93 -5.20 7.91 -1.43
CA ALA A 93 -5.31 9.09 -2.30
C ALA A 93 -3.96 9.52 -2.91
N GLU A 94 -2.85 8.97 -2.45
CA GLU A 94 -1.54 9.19 -3.04
C GLU A 94 -1.38 8.38 -4.34
N ASN A 95 -0.73 8.99 -5.32
CA ASN A 95 -0.35 8.30 -6.55
C ASN A 95 0.87 7.40 -6.29
N MET A 96 0.66 6.09 -6.27
CA MET A 96 1.70 5.10 -6.02
C MET A 96 1.39 3.76 -6.68
N ILE A 97 2.43 3.00 -7.02
CA ILE A 97 2.34 1.69 -7.69
C ILE A 97 1.41 0.74 -6.91
N ALA A 98 1.54 0.72 -5.59
CA ALA A 98 0.73 -0.14 -4.73
C ALA A 98 -0.78 0.17 -4.84
N GLN A 99 -1.16 1.45 -4.91
CA GLN A 99 -2.55 1.85 -5.07
C GLN A 99 -3.13 1.36 -6.39
N ASP A 100 -2.41 1.61 -7.48
CA ASP A 100 -2.86 1.26 -8.82
C ASP A 100 -2.94 -0.26 -9.00
N GLY A 101 -1.94 -1.00 -8.54
CA GLY A 101 -1.90 -2.46 -8.60
C GLY A 101 -3.05 -3.09 -7.82
N ARG A 102 -3.25 -2.70 -6.56
CA ARG A 102 -4.32 -3.24 -5.69
C ARG A 102 -5.71 -2.93 -6.24
N LEU A 103 -5.93 -1.72 -6.74
CA LEU A 103 -7.21 -1.36 -7.36
C LEU A 103 -7.45 -2.16 -8.64
N ALA A 104 -6.43 -2.37 -9.48
CA ALA A 104 -6.54 -3.17 -10.69
C ALA A 104 -6.90 -4.63 -10.37
N GLY A 105 -6.25 -5.22 -9.34
CA GLY A 105 -6.57 -6.57 -8.87
C GLY A 105 -8.01 -6.69 -8.36
N TYR A 106 -8.47 -5.73 -7.55
CA TYR A 106 -9.85 -5.65 -7.09
C TYR A 106 -10.85 -5.60 -8.27
N CYS A 107 -10.62 -4.73 -9.24
CA CYS A 107 -11.49 -4.61 -10.41
C CYS A 107 -11.54 -5.91 -11.23
N THR A 108 -10.39 -6.55 -11.44
CA THR A 108 -10.29 -7.80 -12.20
C THR A 108 -11.03 -8.94 -11.50
N ALA A 109 -10.86 -9.10 -10.19
CA ALA A 109 -11.55 -10.14 -9.42
C ALA A 109 -13.08 -9.96 -9.46
N LEU A 110 -13.58 -8.73 -9.39
CA LEU A 110 -15.02 -8.45 -9.55
C LEU A 110 -15.50 -8.81 -10.95
N GLN A 111 -14.76 -8.41 -11.99
CA GLN A 111 -15.10 -8.68 -13.39
C GLN A 111 -15.18 -10.19 -13.67
N GLU A 112 -14.21 -10.96 -13.23
CA GLU A 112 -14.18 -12.42 -13.40
C GLU A 112 -15.30 -13.13 -12.65
N ALA A 113 -15.75 -12.55 -11.52
CA ALA A 113 -16.92 -13.02 -10.78
C ALA A 113 -18.25 -12.55 -11.40
N GLY A 114 -18.24 -11.92 -12.58
CA GLY A 114 -19.43 -11.38 -13.25
C GLY A 114 -20.08 -10.20 -12.51
N ARG A 115 -19.31 -9.48 -11.69
CA ARG A 115 -19.76 -8.29 -10.94
C ARG A 115 -19.33 -7.01 -11.66
N ALA A 116 -20.27 -6.09 -11.82
CA ALA A 116 -19.94 -4.77 -12.38
C ALA A 116 -19.12 -3.94 -11.38
N PHE A 117 -18.05 -3.30 -11.86
CA PHE A 117 -17.35 -2.29 -11.08
C PHE A 117 -18.29 -1.11 -10.79
N ASN A 118 -18.37 -0.73 -9.51
CA ASN A 118 -19.14 0.43 -9.07
C ASN A 118 -18.18 1.46 -8.45
N PRO A 119 -17.94 2.60 -9.10
CA PRO A 119 -17.03 3.63 -8.57
C PRO A 119 -17.51 4.23 -7.24
N SER A 120 -18.80 4.19 -6.91
CA SER A 120 -19.30 4.64 -5.61
C SER A 120 -18.83 3.78 -4.44
N LEU A 121 -18.40 2.55 -4.71
CA LEU A 121 -17.80 1.65 -3.70
C LEU A 121 -16.27 1.85 -3.57
N VAL A 122 -15.69 2.86 -4.22
CA VAL A 122 -14.26 3.18 -4.13
C VAL A 122 -14.07 4.50 -3.38
N CYS A 123 -13.35 4.44 -2.26
CA CYS A 123 -13.05 5.61 -1.44
C CYS A 123 -11.53 5.71 -1.24
N ASN A 124 -10.89 6.64 -1.94
CA ASN A 124 -9.46 6.90 -1.78
C ASN A 124 -9.24 8.01 -0.75
N VAL A 125 -8.53 7.72 0.31
CA VAL A 125 -8.33 8.62 1.45
C VAL A 125 -6.85 8.74 1.84
N MET A 126 -6.51 9.88 2.43
CA MET A 126 -5.25 10.07 3.14
C MET A 126 -5.36 9.49 4.56
N ASN A 127 -4.24 9.39 5.29
CA ASN A 127 -4.25 9.01 6.70
C ASN A 127 -4.42 10.26 7.59
N ASP A 128 -5.58 10.90 7.49
CA ASP A 128 -5.87 12.14 8.19
C ASP A 128 -7.30 12.18 8.77
N GLY A 129 -7.64 13.22 9.52
CA GLY A 129 -8.95 13.38 10.12
C GLY A 129 -10.14 13.38 9.13
N PRO A 130 -10.04 13.94 7.93
CA PRO A 130 -11.07 13.84 6.90
C PRO A 130 -11.36 12.43 6.41
N ALA A 131 -10.39 11.52 6.47
CA ALA A 131 -10.51 10.15 5.97
C ALA A 131 -11.65 9.38 6.64
N LEU A 132 -11.80 9.49 7.95
CA LEU A 132 -12.86 8.80 8.70
C LEU A 132 -14.26 9.27 8.24
N ARG A 133 -14.44 10.56 7.99
CA ARG A 133 -15.72 11.09 7.49
C ARG A 133 -16.05 10.56 6.09
N ALA A 134 -15.04 10.44 5.21
CA ALA A 134 -15.23 9.89 3.88
C ALA A 134 -15.61 8.41 3.93
N VAL A 135 -14.99 7.66 4.83
CA VAL A 135 -15.32 6.24 5.07
C VAL A 135 -16.74 6.12 5.65
N ASN A 136 -17.11 6.89 6.67
CA ASN A 136 -18.47 6.87 7.22
C ASN A 136 -19.52 7.20 6.14
N LYS A 137 -19.26 8.22 5.33
CA LYS A 137 -20.16 8.55 4.20
C LYS A 137 -20.30 7.39 3.21
N LEU A 138 -19.22 6.67 2.89
CA LEU A 138 -19.29 5.48 2.04
C LEU A 138 -20.21 4.41 2.65
N PHE A 139 -20.14 4.20 3.98
CA PHE A 139 -21.02 3.27 4.68
C PHE A 139 -22.48 3.68 4.60
N ASP A 140 -22.77 4.96 4.90
CA ASP A 140 -24.14 5.50 4.92
C ASP A 140 -24.80 5.48 3.55
N ASP A 141 -24.04 5.78 2.50
CA ASP A 141 -24.59 5.88 1.15
C ASP A 141 -24.69 4.53 0.44
N GLU A 142 -23.69 3.67 0.61
CA GLU A 142 -23.52 2.47 -0.22
C GLU A 142 -23.78 1.16 0.51
N HIS A 143 -23.82 1.15 1.84
CA HIS A 143 -24.06 -0.04 2.67
C HIS A 143 -23.26 -1.28 2.24
N PRO A 144 -21.92 -1.20 2.18
CA PRO A 144 -21.09 -2.34 1.80
C PRO A 144 -21.15 -3.46 2.85
N ASP A 145 -21.07 -4.70 2.39
CA ASP A 145 -21.05 -5.91 3.23
C ASP A 145 -19.64 -6.53 3.36
N GLY A 146 -18.69 -6.03 2.57
CA GLY A 146 -17.29 -6.41 2.62
C GLY A 146 -16.36 -5.23 2.29
N PHE A 147 -15.13 -5.26 2.84
CA PHE A 147 -14.14 -4.22 2.64
C PHE A 147 -12.80 -4.81 2.26
N PHE A 148 -12.23 -4.32 1.18
CA PHE A 148 -10.82 -4.43 0.90
C PHE A 148 -10.15 -3.07 1.20
N CYS A 149 -9.23 -3.04 2.15
CA CYS A 149 -8.54 -1.83 2.56
C CYS A 149 -7.09 -1.84 2.09
N PHE A 150 -6.60 -0.69 1.64
CA PHE A 150 -5.22 -0.54 1.15
C PHE A 150 -4.19 -1.00 2.19
N ASN A 151 -4.42 -0.73 3.48
CA ASN A 151 -3.58 -1.17 4.59
C ASN A 151 -4.36 -1.26 5.91
N ASP A 152 -3.69 -1.74 6.97
CA ASP A 152 -4.28 -1.94 8.29
C ASP A 152 -4.82 -0.65 8.92
N ALA A 153 -4.18 0.50 8.69
CA ALA A 153 -4.67 1.77 9.19
C ALA A 153 -6.06 2.10 8.64
N ARG A 154 -6.30 1.84 7.35
CA ARG A 154 -7.62 2.02 6.72
C ARG A 154 -8.61 0.94 7.15
N ALA A 155 -8.15 -0.28 7.38
CA ALA A 155 -9.00 -1.33 7.94
C ALA A 155 -9.49 -0.95 9.34
N GLY A 156 -8.62 -0.35 10.17
CA GLY A 156 -8.99 0.21 11.46
C GLY A 156 -10.06 1.31 11.37
N MET A 157 -9.96 2.20 10.38
CA MET A 157 -10.99 3.22 10.13
C MET A 157 -12.34 2.59 9.79
N CYS A 158 -12.38 1.58 8.92
CA CYS A 158 -13.61 0.88 8.55
C CYS A 158 -14.23 0.16 9.76
N THR A 159 -13.41 -0.47 10.61
CA THR A 159 -13.88 -1.15 11.81
C THR A 159 -14.51 -0.17 12.80
N ASN A 160 -13.88 0.98 13.02
CA ASN A 160 -14.38 2.02 13.93
C ASN A 160 -15.69 2.62 13.41
N ALA A 161 -15.77 2.95 12.11
CA ALA A 161 -16.98 3.45 11.48
C ALA A 161 -18.17 2.50 11.71
N ARG A 162 -17.96 1.20 11.56
CA ARG A 162 -18.99 0.17 11.74
C ARG A 162 -19.45 0.02 13.20
N GLN A 163 -18.54 0.23 14.16
CA GLN A 163 -18.87 0.16 15.59
C GLN A 163 -19.72 1.36 16.06
N GLU A 164 -19.49 2.54 15.54
CA GLU A 164 -20.27 3.74 15.85
C GLU A 164 -21.74 3.60 15.40
N GLU A 165 -22.00 2.84 14.33
CA GLU A 165 -23.36 2.56 13.84
C GLU A 165 -24.07 1.40 14.56
N GLY A 166 -23.43 0.73 15.53
CA GLY A 166 -24.02 -0.37 16.28
C GLY A 166 -24.26 -1.65 15.45
N LEU A 167 -23.62 -1.76 14.30
CA LEU A 167 -23.63 -2.96 13.47
C LEU A 167 -22.59 -3.96 14.00
N ARG A 168 -23.08 -5.09 14.51
CA ARG A 168 -22.27 -6.24 14.93
C ARG A 168 -21.88 -7.14 13.77
#